data_dab4b5afce4f9ef3c0f73291a7991161
#
_entry.id   dab4b5afce4f9ef3c0f73291a7991161
#
_cell.length_a   1.000
_cell.length_b   1.000
_cell.length_c   1.000
_cell.angle_alpha   90.00
_cell.angle_beta   90.00
_cell.angle_gamma   90.00
#
_symmetry.space_group_name_H-M   'P 1'
#
loop_
_entity.id
_entity.type
_entity.pdbx_description
1 polymer ?
#
loop_
_entity_poly.entity_id
_entity_poly.type
_entity_poly.pdbx_seq_one_letter_code
_entity_poly.pdbx_strand_id
1 'polypeptide(L)'
;MIRDRQKGVFNMHISAKFLIAAMGLSLAGCTGSHVNRTMYSVHQPVVTRTNYAIDLDTSGGGVPATERQRLSEWMAALDAGYGDRVSIDFGPGYADASTRAAVSSVVQNYDAQVVDTAPVTADPVIPGTVRVVLSRSSASVPSCPDWSKK
;
A
#
# COMPACT_ATOMS: atom_id res chain seq x y z
N MET A 1 24.66 -54.39 -54.03
CA MET A 1 24.02 -54.28 -52.74
C MET A 1 24.53 -53.13 -51.89
N ILE A 2 25.38 -52.23 -52.38
CA ILE A 2 26.01 -51.11 -51.63
C ILE A 2 25.34 -49.74 -51.99
N ARG A 3 24.66 -49.64 -53.13
CA ARG A 3 24.08 -48.36 -53.65
C ARG A 3 22.79 -47.90 -52.94
N ASP A 4 22.02 -48.83 -52.36
CA ASP A 4 20.78 -48.48 -51.65
C ASP A 4 20.99 -47.96 -50.23
N ARG A 5 22.08 -48.33 -49.57
CA ARG A 5 22.41 -47.80 -48.24
C ARG A 5 22.76 -46.32 -48.25
N GLN A 6 23.38 -45.85 -49.31
CA GLN A 6 23.81 -44.46 -49.43
C GLN A 6 22.63 -43.50 -49.61
N LYS A 7 21.54 -43.92 -50.34
CA LYS A 7 20.34 -43.09 -50.55
C LYS A 7 19.53 -42.89 -49.27
N GLY A 8 19.49 -43.91 -48.39
CA GLY A 8 18.79 -43.81 -47.10
C GLY A 8 19.44 -42.84 -46.11
N VAL A 9 20.77 -42.86 -46.05
CA VAL A 9 21.55 -41.98 -45.16
C VAL A 9 21.48 -40.52 -45.63
N PHE A 10 21.51 -40.28 -46.94
CA PHE A 10 21.42 -38.95 -47.52
C PHE A 10 20.05 -38.30 -47.28
N ASN A 11 18.95 -39.06 -47.44
CA ASN A 11 17.61 -38.58 -47.14
C ASN A 11 17.37 -38.32 -45.65
N MET A 12 17.98 -39.11 -44.77
CA MET A 12 17.85 -38.96 -43.33
C MET A 12 18.51 -37.66 -42.83
N HIS A 13 19.66 -37.28 -43.42
CA HIS A 13 20.33 -36.00 -43.08
C HIS A 13 19.59 -34.79 -43.59
N ILE A 14 18.90 -34.85 -44.72
CA ILE A 14 18.10 -33.76 -45.26
C ILE A 14 16.86 -33.57 -44.39
N SER A 15 16.17 -34.62 -43.99
CA SER A 15 14.99 -34.57 -43.13
C SER A 15 15.33 -34.03 -41.74
N ALA A 16 16.48 -34.41 -41.17
CA ALA A 16 16.94 -33.90 -39.88
C ALA A 16 17.24 -32.39 -39.93
N LYS A 17 17.84 -31.89 -41.00
CA LYS A 17 18.12 -30.46 -41.18
C LYS A 17 16.86 -29.62 -41.33
N PHE A 18 15.83 -30.14 -42.03
CA PHE A 18 14.52 -29.47 -42.12
C PHE A 18 13.78 -29.45 -40.80
N LEU A 19 13.86 -30.50 -39.99
CA LEU A 19 13.27 -30.55 -38.64
C LEU A 19 13.94 -29.54 -37.69
N ILE A 20 15.25 -29.42 -37.71
CA ILE A 20 16.00 -28.44 -36.89
C ILE A 20 15.66 -27.00 -37.34
N ALA A 21 15.56 -26.74 -38.64
CA ALA A 21 15.16 -25.44 -39.17
C ALA A 21 13.73 -25.06 -38.79
N ALA A 22 12.80 -26.00 -38.84
CA ALA A 22 11.41 -25.78 -38.44
C ALA A 22 11.27 -25.52 -36.95
N MET A 23 12.07 -26.18 -36.11
CA MET A 23 12.11 -26.00 -34.67
C MET A 23 12.72 -24.65 -34.29
N GLY A 24 13.68 -24.14 -35.06
CA GLY A 24 14.29 -22.81 -34.86
C GLY A 24 13.33 -21.67 -35.22
N LEU A 25 12.48 -21.82 -36.25
CA LEU A 25 11.51 -20.78 -36.60
C LEU A 25 10.37 -20.63 -35.57
N SER A 26 10.01 -21.71 -34.87
CA SER A 26 8.95 -21.65 -33.85
C SER A 26 9.35 -20.91 -32.59
N LEU A 27 10.65 -20.75 -32.28
CA LEU A 27 11.12 -19.96 -31.15
C LEU A 27 11.20 -18.45 -31.43
N ALA A 28 11.21 -18.03 -32.70
CA ALA A 28 11.27 -16.62 -33.08
C ALA A 28 9.94 -15.87 -32.89
N GLY A 29 8.84 -16.59 -32.65
CA GLY A 29 7.50 -15.99 -32.49
C GLY A 29 7.21 -15.36 -31.13
N CYS A 30 8.09 -15.52 -30.13
CA CYS A 30 7.84 -15.03 -28.76
C CYS A 30 8.58 -13.74 -28.39
N THR A 31 9.15 -13.03 -29.35
CA THR A 31 9.79 -11.71 -29.09
C THR A 31 8.81 -10.53 -29.25
N GLY A 32 7.54 -10.73 -28.91
CA GLY A 32 6.65 -9.62 -28.56
C GLY A 32 7.09 -9.07 -27.22
N SER A 33 8.18 -8.29 -27.18
CA SER A 33 8.45 -7.46 -26.02
C SER A 33 7.28 -6.51 -25.87
N HIS A 34 6.39 -6.80 -24.93
CA HIS A 34 5.54 -5.77 -24.35
C HIS A 34 6.50 -4.75 -23.76
N VAL A 35 6.93 -3.82 -24.59
CA VAL A 35 7.62 -2.62 -24.11
C VAL A 35 6.56 -1.90 -23.30
N ASN A 36 6.57 -2.15 -21.99
CA ASN A 36 5.87 -1.33 -21.03
C ASN A 36 6.53 0.05 -21.15
N ARG A 37 5.96 0.91 -22.00
CA ARG A 37 6.58 2.15 -22.51
C ARG A 37 6.87 3.15 -21.41
N THR A 38 6.28 3.01 -20.23
CA THR A 38 6.65 3.78 -19.04
C THR A 38 6.20 3.02 -17.80
N MET A 39 7.07 2.93 -16.80
CA MET A 39 6.67 2.56 -15.44
C MET A 39 5.72 3.61 -14.83
N TYR A 40 5.51 4.73 -15.52
CA TYR A 40 4.63 5.83 -15.15
C TYR A 40 3.43 5.85 -16.10
N SER A 41 2.36 5.17 -15.71
CA SER A 41 1.07 5.36 -16.36
C SER A 41 0.53 6.75 -16.02
N VAL A 42 0.01 7.48 -17.00
CA VAL A 42 -0.71 8.75 -16.78
C VAL A 42 -1.97 8.58 -15.93
N HIS A 43 -2.39 7.33 -15.71
CA HIS A 43 -3.55 6.96 -14.91
C HIS A 43 -3.16 6.35 -13.56
N GLN A 44 -1.95 6.61 -13.08
CA GLN A 44 -1.56 6.15 -11.74
C GLN A 44 -2.41 6.82 -10.68
N PRO A 45 -2.95 6.07 -9.71
CA PRO A 45 -3.62 6.66 -8.58
C PRO A 45 -2.62 7.48 -7.75
N VAL A 46 -2.99 8.71 -7.45
CA VAL A 46 -2.27 9.56 -6.50
C VAL A 46 -2.82 9.30 -5.12
N VAL A 47 -1.98 8.81 -4.22
CA VAL A 47 -2.34 8.60 -2.81
C VAL A 47 -1.89 9.81 -2.00
N THR A 48 -2.86 10.49 -1.40
CA THR A 48 -2.62 11.59 -0.47
C THR A 48 -2.90 11.14 0.94
N ARG A 49 -2.00 11.48 1.88
CA ARG A 49 -2.20 11.24 3.30
C ARG A 49 -2.39 12.55 4.02
N THR A 50 -3.45 12.65 4.81
CA THR A 50 -3.73 13.78 5.69
C THR A 50 -3.67 13.31 7.13
N ASN A 51 -2.97 14.07 7.99
CA ASN A 51 -2.85 13.79 9.42
C ASN A 51 -3.57 14.90 10.19
N TYR A 52 -4.42 14.49 11.12
CA TYR A 52 -5.08 15.35 12.10
C TYR A 52 -4.54 15.00 13.48
N ALA A 53 -4.32 15.97 14.34
CA ALA A 53 -3.76 15.73 15.67
C ALA A 53 -4.60 16.43 16.74
N ILE A 54 -4.70 15.78 17.90
CA ILE A 54 -5.28 16.33 19.13
C ILE A 54 -4.39 15.93 20.29
N ASP A 55 -4.11 16.89 21.18
CA ASP A 55 -3.37 16.65 22.42
C ASP A 55 -4.37 16.43 23.56
N LEU A 56 -4.23 15.34 24.31
CA LEU A 56 -5.06 14.97 25.44
C LEU A 56 -4.24 15.12 26.73
N ASP A 57 -4.83 15.71 27.77
CA ASP A 57 -4.20 15.84 29.08
C ASP A 57 -4.14 14.47 29.78
N THR A 58 -2.94 14.13 30.30
CA THR A 58 -2.65 12.91 31.05
C THR A 58 -1.98 13.20 32.39
N SER A 59 -1.94 14.46 32.79
CA SER A 59 -1.25 14.92 34.04
C SER A 59 -1.77 14.26 35.31
N GLY A 60 -2.99 13.72 35.29
CA GLY A 60 -3.61 12.98 36.40
C GLY A 60 -3.32 11.48 36.47
N GLY A 61 -2.44 10.95 35.58
CA GLY A 61 -2.14 9.51 35.52
C GLY A 61 -3.12 8.72 34.66
N GLY A 62 -3.09 8.97 33.36
CA GLY A 62 -3.97 8.35 32.35
C GLY A 62 -4.92 9.36 31.72
N VAL A 63 -5.81 8.92 30.85
CA VAL A 63 -6.76 9.78 30.12
C VAL A 63 -8.05 9.93 30.92
N PRO A 64 -8.37 11.12 31.49
CA PRO A 64 -9.61 11.36 32.22
C PRO A 64 -10.85 11.17 31.35
N ALA A 65 -12.03 11.01 31.98
CA ALA A 65 -13.29 10.85 31.27
C ALA A 65 -13.63 12.02 30.35
N THR A 66 -13.29 13.25 30.78
CA THR A 66 -13.46 14.49 30.00
C THR A 66 -12.63 14.47 28.71
N GLU A 67 -11.38 14.02 28.77
CA GLU A 67 -10.49 13.93 27.62
C GLU A 67 -10.91 12.78 26.66
N ARG A 68 -11.43 11.67 27.21
CA ARG A 68 -12.00 10.61 26.37
C ARG A 68 -13.26 11.08 25.64
N GLN A 69 -14.09 11.88 26.30
CA GLN A 69 -15.25 12.50 25.67
C GLN A 69 -14.82 13.46 24.55
N ARG A 70 -13.83 14.32 24.84
CA ARG A 70 -13.26 15.27 23.87
C ARG A 70 -12.64 14.54 22.66
N LEU A 71 -11.95 13.42 22.87
CA LEU A 71 -11.44 12.57 21.81
C LEU A 71 -12.58 12.00 20.95
N SER A 72 -13.64 11.51 21.61
CA SER A 72 -14.81 10.97 20.90
C SER A 72 -15.51 12.03 20.04
N GLU A 73 -15.71 13.24 20.57
CA GLU A 73 -16.31 14.37 19.84
C GLU A 73 -15.43 14.80 18.65
N TRP A 74 -14.11 14.81 18.84
CA TRP A 74 -13.16 15.13 17.78
C TRP A 74 -13.16 14.07 16.66
N MET A 75 -13.20 12.79 17.00
CA MET A 75 -13.32 11.71 16.01
C MET A 75 -14.63 11.79 15.25
N ALA A 76 -15.74 12.09 15.92
CA ALA A 76 -17.02 12.29 15.29
C ALA A 76 -17.00 13.50 14.33
N ALA A 77 -16.38 14.62 14.74
CA ALA A 77 -16.25 15.83 13.90
C ALA A 77 -15.39 15.60 12.64
N LEU A 78 -14.45 14.65 12.68
CA LEU A 78 -13.66 14.23 11.54
C LEU A 78 -14.34 13.14 10.69
N ASP A 79 -15.52 12.68 11.09
CA ASP A 79 -16.18 11.53 10.45
C ASP A 79 -15.19 10.33 10.36
N ALA A 80 -14.56 10.02 11.51
CA ALA A 80 -13.58 8.95 11.59
C ALA A 80 -14.24 7.59 11.36
N GLY A 81 -13.55 6.71 10.62
CA GLY A 81 -14.15 5.42 10.25
C GLY A 81 -13.16 4.42 9.65
N TYR A 82 -13.72 3.43 9.00
CA TYR A 82 -12.95 2.38 8.34
C TYR A 82 -11.91 2.95 7.36
N GLY A 83 -10.68 2.48 7.48
CA GLY A 83 -9.54 2.93 6.67
C GLY A 83 -8.70 4.02 7.34
N ASP A 84 -9.21 4.68 8.37
CA ASP A 84 -8.44 5.63 9.17
C ASP A 84 -7.51 4.88 10.14
N ARG A 85 -6.32 5.44 10.32
CA ARG A 85 -5.32 4.91 11.26
C ARG A 85 -5.11 5.91 12.38
N VAL A 86 -5.20 5.43 13.61
CA VAL A 86 -4.96 6.25 14.79
C VAL A 86 -3.69 5.78 15.47
N SER A 87 -2.75 6.69 15.68
CA SER A 87 -1.51 6.46 16.42
C SER A 87 -1.44 7.35 17.63
N ILE A 88 -0.67 6.92 18.62
CA ILE A 88 -0.50 7.63 19.89
C ILE A 88 0.97 7.97 20.03
N ASP A 89 1.28 9.27 20.10
CA ASP A 89 2.60 9.80 20.37
C ASP A 89 2.70 10.22 21.83
N PHE A 90 3.54 9.54 22.59
CA PHE A 90 3.81 9.81 24.00
C PHE A 90 4.94 10.84 24.18
N GLY A 91 5.48 11.36 23.07
CA GLY A 91 6.66 12.22 23.10
C GLY A 91 7.88 11.49 23.69
N PRO A 92 8.75 12.22 24.42
CA PRO A 92 9.93 11.63 25.04
C PRO A 92 9.63 10.81 26.31
N GLY A 93 8.35 10.67 26.69
CA GLY A 93 7.90 9.91 27.85
C GLY A 93 7.76 8.41 27.60
N TYR A 94 7.44 7.67 28.67
CA TYR A 94 7.10 6.26 28.56
C TYR A 94 5.69 6.09 28.00
N ALA A 95 5.55 5.16 27.05
CA ALA A 95 4.25 4.73 26.57
C ALA A 95 3.47 4.04 27.71
N ASP A 96 2.49 4.76 28.27
CA ASP A 96 1.65 4.23 29.33
C ASP A 96 0.57 3.31 28.74
N ALA A 97 0.51 2.07 29.25
CA ALA A 97 -0.44 1.07 28.78
C ALA A 97 -1.89 1.45 29.09
N SER A 98 -2.14 2.15 30.21
CA SER A 98 -3.49 2.59 30.60
C SER A 98 -4.00 3.68 29.67
N THR A 99 -3.14 4.63 29.31
CA THR A 99 -3.42 5.68 28.31
C THR A 99 -3.71 5.07 26.95
N ARG A 100 -2.88 4.11 26.51
CA ARG A 100 -3.11 3.38 25.25
C ARG A 100 -4.45 2.66 25.26
N ALA A 101 -4.79 1.94 26.34
CA ALA A 101 -6.06 1.22 26.46
C ALA A 101 -7.25 2.19 26.43
N ALA A 102 -7.17 3.32 27.14
CA ALA A 102 -8.21 4.34 27.16
C ALA A 102 -8.47 4.96 25.77
N VAL A 103 -7.42 5.33 25.05
CA VAL A 103 -7.54 5.84 23.67
C VAL A 103 -8.07 4.75 22.74
N SER A 104 -7.54 3.53 22.82
CA SER A 104 -8.00 2.41 21.97
C SER A 104 -9.47 2.09 22.17
N SER A 105 -9.99 2.20 23.40
CA SER A 105 -11.41 1.94 23.68
C SER A 105 -12.33 2.97 23.01
N VAL A 106 -11.89 4.22 22.88
CA VAL A 106 -12.65 5.25 22.16
C VAL A 106 -12.57 4.99 20.64
N VAL A 107 -11.35 4.73 20.13
CA VAL A 107 -11.11 4.53 18.68
C VAL A 107 -11.91 3.35 18.11
N GLN A 108 -12.03 2.26 18.88
CA GLN A 108 -12.80 1.08 18.47
C GLN A 108 -14.28 1.36 18.18
N ASN A 109 -14.86 2.41 18.76
CA ASN A 109 -16.25 2.80 18.48
C ASN A 109 -16.44 3.42 17.10
N TYR A 110 -15.33 3.73 16.39
CA TYR A 110 -15.32 4.39 15.08
C TYR A 110 -14.81 3.49 13.95
N ASP A 111 -14.64 2.21 14.16
CA ASP A 111 -14.07 1.25 13.19
C ASP A 111 -12.69 1.65 12.63
N ALA A 112 -11.99 2.58 13.32
CA ALA A 112 -10.65 3.01 12.98
C ALA A 112 -9.60 2.06 13.57
N GLN A 113 -8.44 1.96 12.92
CA GLN A 113 -7.37 1.05 13.33
C GLN A 113 -6.33 1.77 14.20
N VAL A 114 -6.08 1.24 15.41
CA VAL A 114 -4.94 1.70 16.22
C VAL A 114 -3.64 1.09 15.70
N VAL A 115 -2.63 1.94 15.47
CA VAL A 115 -1.30 1.56 14.99
C VAL A 115 -0.20 2.04 15.93
N ASP A 116 0.91 1.31 15.97
CA ASP A 116 1.99 1.59 16.94
C ASP A 116 2.93 2.73 16.52
N THR A 117 2.96 3.08 15.24
CA THR A 117 3.88 4.10 14.72
C THR A 117 3.14 5.41 14.48
N ALA A 118 3.47 6.43 15.25
CA ALA A 118 2.97 7.78 15.03
C ALA A 118 3.79 8.48 13.92
N PRO A 119 3.13 9.23 13.01
CA PRO A 119 3.84 10.11 12.10
C PRO A 119 4.51 11.24 12.85
N VAL A 120 5.62 11.74 12.32
CA VAL A 120 6.27 12.93 12.85
C VAL A 120 5.34 14.13 12.69
N THR A 121 5.05 14.82 13.80
CA THR A 121 4.27 16.06 13.83
C THR A 121 5.21 17.27 13.93
N ALA A 122 4.73 18.43 13.49
CA ALA A 122 5.56 19.64 13.42
C ALA A 122 6.07 20.10 14.78
N ASP A 123 5.22 19.98 15.82
CA ASP A 123 5.54 20.44 17.18
C ASP A 123 5.78 19.25 18.12
N PRO A 124 6.70 19.38 19.07
CA PRO A 124 6.92 18.36 20.09
C PRO A 124 5.68 18.18 21.00
N VAL A 125 5.49 16.96 21.49
CA VAL A 125 4.43 16.66 22.46
C VAL A 125 4.78 17.31 23.80
N ILE A 126 3.82 18.03 24.37
CA ILE A 126 4.01 18.75 25.63
C ILE A 126 4.03 17.75 26.79
N PRO A 127 4.95 17.91 27.79
CA PRO A 127 4.93 17.05 28.98
C PRO A 127 3.57 17.06 29.70
N GLY A 128 3.07 15.90 30.11
CA GLY A 128 1.75 15.75 30.74
C GLY A 128 0.60 15.63 29.73
N THR A 129 0.91 15.62 28.44
CA THR A 129 -0.07 15.33 27.38
C THR A 129 0.35 14.12 26.56
N VAL A 130 -0.61 13.56 25.81
CA VAL A 130 -0.38 12.58 24.76
C VAL A 130 -1.02 13.07 23.48
N ARG A 131 -0.32 12.94 22.35
CA ARG A 131 -0.85 13.34 21.07
C ARG A 131 -1.47 12.13 20.37
N VAL A 132 -2.74 12.24 20.02
CA VAL A 132 -3.44 11.28 19.18
C VAL A 132 -3.46 11.81 17.76
N VAL A 133 -2.98 11.01 16.81
CA VAL A 133 -2.91 11.38 15.39
C VAL A 133 -3.78 10.43 14.57
N LEU A 134 -4.77 10.99 13.88
CA LEU A 134 -5.58 10.30 12.91
C LEU A 134 -5.00 10.53 11.51
N SER A 135 -4.59 9.46 10.86
CA SER A 135 -4.06 9.46 9.50
C SER A 135 -5.08 8.88 8.53
N ARG A 136 -5.51 9.69 7.59
CA ARG A 136 -6.42 9.31 6.50
C ARG A 136 -5.69 9.28 5.19
N SER A 137 -5.82 8.17 4.45
CA SER A 137 -5.30 8.04 3.10
C SER A 137 -6.44 8.07 2.10
N SER A 138 -6.34 8.94 1.11
CA SER A 138 -7.26 8.99 -0.03
C SER A 138 -6.50 8.73 -1.32
N ALA A 139 -7.12 7.98 -2.24
CA ALA A 139 -6.57 7.74 -3.56
C ALA A 139 -7.48 8.42 -4.60
N SER A 140 -6.87 9.14 -5.52
CA SER A 140 -7.56 9.73 -6.67
C SER A 140 -6.86 9.36 -7.96
N VAL A 141 -7.63 9.13 -9.02
CA VAL A 141 -7.08 8.93 -10.36
C VAL A 141 -7.28 10.25 -11.11
N PRO A 142 -6.21 10.97 -11.49
CA PRO A 142 -6.30 12.30 -12.09
C PRO A 142 -7.02 12.32 -13.43
N SER A 143 -7.00 11.20 -14.15
CA SER A 143 -7.70 11.05 -15.43
C SER A 143 -8.18 9.62 -15.61
N CYS A 144 -9.45 9.43 -15.95
CA CYS A 144 -9.95 8.12 -16.39
C CYS A 144 -9.52 7.87 -17.84
N PRO A 145 -9.22 6.60 -18.23
CA PRO A 145 -9.01 6.24 -19.63
C PRO A 145 -10.26 6.61 -20.47
N ASP A 146 -10.06 7.38 -21.53
CA ASP A 146 -11.13 7.67 -22.50
C ASP A 146 -11.18 6.55 -23.54
N TRP A 147 -12.10 5.62 -23.35
CA TRP A 147 -12.33 4.46 -24.24
C TRP A 147 -13.20 4.82 -25.46
N SER A 148 -13.70 6.06 -25.55
CA SER A 148 -14.56 6.50 -26.67
C SER A 148 -13.76 6.81 -27.93
N LYS A 149 -12.44 7.00 -27.81
CA LYS A 149 -11.55 7.26 -28.94
C LYS A 149 -10.93 5.96 -29.41
N LYS A 150 -11.35 5.50 -30.58
CA LYS A 150 -10.69 4.39 -31.32
C LYS A 150 -9.57 4.95 -32.17
#